data_82be760dbb3f4ed62216a06e98da6875
#
_entry.id   82be760dbb3f4ed62216a06e98da6875
#
_cell.length_a   1.000
_cell.length_b   1.000
_cell.length_c   1.000
_cell.angle_alpha   90.00
_cell.angle_beta   90.00
_cell.angle_gamma   90.00
#
_symmetry.space_group_name_H-M   'P 1'
#
loop_
_entity.id
_entity.type
_entity.pdbx_description
1 polymer ?
#
loop_
_entity_poly.entity_id
_entity_poly.type
_entity_poly.pdbx_seq_one_letter_code
_entity_poly.pdbx_strand_id
1 'polypeptide(L)'
;MNAALLDHALLLAGMLFCIGLIGVLVRRNLLFMLLSLEIMLNAAALAFVVAGAAWQQADGQIMFILVLSLAGAEVALGLGLLIQLQRRCGSLDLDQLNQLRG
;
A
#
# COMPACT_ATOMS: atom_id res chain seq x y z
N MET A 1 -0.87 -5.93 25.62
CA MET A 1 0.30 -6.25 24.76
C MET A 1 1.56 -5.83 25.50
N ASN A 2 2.55 -6.70 25.58
CA ASN A 2 3.77 -6.33 26.30
C ASN A 2 4.69 -5.50 25.38
N ALA A 3 5.69 -4.84 25.97
CA ALA A 3 6.55 -3.91 25.23
C ALA A 3 7.37 -4.61 24.16
N ALA A 4 7.83 -5.84 24.43
CA ALA A 4 8.63 -6.59 23.45
C ALA A 4 7.80 -6.93 22.22
N LEU A 5 6.56 -7.36 22.42
CA LEU A 5 5.66 -7.69 21.31
C LEU A 5 5.30 -6.44 20.50
N LEU A 6 5.08 -5.32 21.20
CA LEU A 6 4.82 -4.03 20.56
C LEU A 6 5.99 -3.62 19.66
N ASP A 7 7.20 -3.71 20.19
CA ASP A 7 8.40 -3.33 19.42
C ASP A 7 8.57 -4.20 18.20
N HIS A 8 8.36 -5.50 18.33
CA HIS A 8 8.47 -6.42 17.20
C HIS A 8 7.41 -6.14 16.15
N ALA A 9 6.18 -5.85 16.58
CA ALA A 9 5.08 -5.57 15.65
C ALA A 9 5.33 -4.26 14.88
N LEU A 10 5.81 -3.22 15.55
CA LEU A 10 6.14 -1.96 14.89
C LEU A 10 7.34 -2.11 13.96
N LEU A 11 8.31 -2.92 14.36
CA LEU A 11 9.45 -3.21 13.49
C LEU A 11 8.98 -3.91 12.21
N LEU A 12 8.09 -4.88 12.33
CA LEU A 12 7.51 -5.56 11.18
C LEU A 12 6.78 -4.56 10.26
N ALA A 13 5.95 -3.69 10.84
CA ALA A 13 5.25 -2.67 10.06
C ALA A 13 6.23 -1.76 9.33
N GLY A 14 7.28 -1.33 10.00
CA GLY A 14 8.31 -0.49 9.39
C GLY A 14 9.03 -1.19 8.25
N MET A 15 9.37 -2.45 8.43
CA MET A 15 10.04 -3.24 7.39
C MET A 15 9.14 -3.41 6.17
N LEU A 16 7.87 -3.73 6.39
CA LEU A 16 6.91 -3.87 5.30
C LEU A 16 6.71 -2.56 4.55
N PHE A 17 6.64 -1.46 5.27
CA PHE A 17 6.51 -0.14 4.65
C PHE A 17 7.72 0.17 3.78
N CYS A 18 8.92 -0.11 4.29
CA CYS A 18 10.15 0.11 3.53
C CYS A 18 10.21 -0.76 2.28
N ILE A 19 9.80 -2.02 2.38
CA ILE A 19 9.76 -2.92 1.22
C ILE A 19 8.80 -2.38 0.17
N GLY A 20 7.62 -1.92 0.59
CA GLY A 20 6.65 -1.32 -0.32
C GLY A 20 7.19 -0.06 -0.98
N LEU A 21 7.85 0.79 -0.19
CA LEU A 21 8.44 2.02 -0.71
C LEU A 21 9.52 1.74 -1.75
N ILE A 22 10.39 0.78 -1.48
CA ILE A 22 11.42 0.38 -2.43
C ILE A 22 10.76 -0.13 -3.71
N GLY A 23 9.72 -0.93 -3.59
CA GLY A 23 9.00 -1.46 -4.75
C GLY A 23 8.43 -0.35 -5.62
N VAL A 24 7.85 0.69 -5.01
CA VAL A 24 7.30 1.83 -5.75
C VAL A 24 8.41 2.58 -6.50
N LEU A 25 9.55 2.77 -5.85
CA LEU A 25 10.64 3.56 -6.42
C LEU A 25 11.40 2.83 -7.50
N VAL A 26 11.50 1.50 -7.41
CA VAL A 26 12.36 0.72 -8.30
C VAL A 26 11.61 0.24 -9.54
N ARG A 27 10.33 -0.09 -9.42
CA ARG A 27 9.57 -0.69 -10.51
C ARG A 27 8.76 0.35 -11.26
N ARG A 28 8.75 0.24 -12.60
CA ARG A 28 7.96 1.11 -13.45
C ARG A 28 6.70 0.43 -14.00
N ASN A 29 6.53 -0.85 -13.73
CA ASN A 29 5.31 -1.56 -14.09
C ASN A 29 4.17 -1.12 -13.17
N LEU A 30 3.06 -0.70 -13.76
CA LEU A 30 1.95 -0.16 -13.00
C LEU A 30 1.36 -1.18 -12.03
N LEU A 31 1.30 -2.46 -12.43
CA LEU A 31 0.81 -3.51 -11.55
C LEU A 31 1.69 -3.66 -10.30
N PHE A 32 3.02 -3.67 -10.48
CA PHE A 32 3.94 -3.78 -9.35
C PHE A 32 3.88 -2.54 -8.47
N MET A 33 3.69 -1.36 -9.04
CA MET A 33 3.52 -0.15 -8.26
C MET A 33 2.26 -0.23 -7.42
N LEU A 34 1.16 -0.73 -7.98
CA LEU A 34 -0.08 -0.90 -7.25
C LEU A 34 0.09 -1.88 -6.08
N LEU A 35 0.75 -3.02 -6.34
CA LEU A 35 1.02 -4.01 -5.29
C LEU A 35 1.88 -3.42 -4.18
N SER A 36 2.91 -2.64 -4.55
CA SER A 36 3.79 -2.00 -3.58
C SER A 36 3.07 -0.99 -2.72
N LEU A 37 2.18 -0.19 -3.32
CA LEU A 37 1.36 0.76 -2.57
C LEU A 37 0.44 0.02 -1.60
N GLU A 38 -0.12 -1.11 -1.99
CA GLU A 38 -0.97 -1.91 -1.12
C GLU A 38 -0.19 -2.44 0.08
N ILE A 39 1.06 -2.88 -0.14
CA ILE A 39 1.93 -3.31 0.96
C ILE A 39 2.17 -2.14 1.92
N MET A 40 2.44 -0.95 1.40
CA MET A 40 2.64 0.24 2.23
C MET A 40 1.40 0.58 3.05
N LEU A 41 0.23 0.54 2.44
CA LEU A 41 -1.02 0.83 3.13
C LEU A 41 -1.32 -0.20 4.20
N ASN A 42 -1.07 -1.47 3.90
CA ASN A 42 -1.25 -2.54 4.89
C ASN A 42 -0.29 -2.36 6.07
N ALA A 43 0.94 -1.95 5.80
CA ALA A 43 1.92 -1.68 6.86
C ALA A 43 1.47 -0.53 7.75
N ALA A 44 0.95 0.54 7.15
CA ALA A 44 0.42 1.67 7.91
C ALA A 44 -0.79 1.26 8.75
N ALA A 45 -1.67 0.43 8.19
CA ALA A 45 -2.83 -0.08 8.92
C ALA A 45 -2.40 -0.92 10.12
N LEU A 46 -1.41 -1.78 9.93
CA LEU A 46 -0.85 -2.58 11.02
C LEU A 46 -0.29 -1.69 12.13
N ALA A 47 0.43 -0.64 11.76
CA ALA A 47 0.99 0.28 12.74
C ALA A 47 -0.10 0.96 13.57
N PHE A 48 -1.21 1.36 12.94
CA PHE A 48 -2.34 1.95 13.67
C PHE A 48 -2.97 0.98 14.65
N VAL A 49 -3.16 -0.27 14.23
CA VAL A 49 -3.74 -1.30 15.11
C VAL A 49 -2.82 -1.55 16.31
N VAL A 50 -1.53 -1.68 16.05
CA VAL A 50 -0.56 -1.95 17.10
C VAL A 50 -0.47 -0.78 18.08
N ALA A 51 -0.40 0.44 17.57
CA ALA A 51 -0.33 1.62 18.43
C ALA A 51 -1.62 1.78 19.25
N GLY A 52 -2.77 1.55 18.64
CA GLY A 52 -4.04 1.62 19.36
C GLY A 52 -4.12 0.60 20.47
N ALA A 53 -3.66 -0.63 20.23
CA ALA A 53 -3.63 -1.67 21.25
C ALA A 53 -2.69 -1.30 22.39
N ALA A 54 -1.53 -0.71 22.08
CA ALA A 54 -0.57 -0.31 23.10
C ALA A 54 -1.12 0.77 24.03
N TRP A 55 -1.89 1.71 23.48
CA TRP A 55 -2.48 2.81 24.25
C TRP A 55 -3.88 2.49 24.73
N GLN A 56 -4.40 1.29 24.43
CA GLN A 56 -5.74 0.85 24.80
C GLN A 56 -6.81 1.83 24.33
N GLN A 57 -6.65 2.31 23.10
CA GLN A 57 -7.60 3.26 22.50
C GLN A 57 -8.19 2.66 21.23
N ALA A 58 -9.48 2.91 21.01
CA ALA A 58 -10.18 2.45 19.82
C ALA A 58 -9.79 3.25 18.57
N ASP A 59 -9.14 4.39 18.73
CA ASP A 59 -8.79 5.26 17.60
C ASP A 59 -7.90 4.53 16.58
N GLY A 60 -7.01 3.64 17.06
CA GLY A 60 -6.16 2.86 16.16
C GLY A 60 -6.97 1.95 15.26
N GLN A 61 -8.02 1.32 15.79
CA GLN A 61 -8.89 0.47 15.00
C GLN A 61 -9.75 1.27 14.04
N ILE A 62 -10.18 2.46 14.42
CA ILE A 62 -10.91 3.36 13.54
C ILE A 62 -10.03 3.76 12.36
N MET A 63 -8.78 4.14 12.63
CA MET A 63 -7.84 4.49 11.57
C MET A 63 -7.53 3.29 10.68
N PHE A 64 -7.42 2.09 11.27
CA PHE A 64 -7.23 0.88 10.49
C PHE A 64 -8.37 0.68 9.48
N ILE A 65 -9.62 0.85 9.92
CA ILE A 65 -10.78 0.70 9.05
C ILE A 65 -10.76 1.74 7.94
N LEU A 66 -10.41 2.99 8.27
CA LEU A 66 -10.30 4.05 7.26
C LEU A 66 -9.24 3.75 6.21
N VAL A 67 -8.06 3.32 6.65
CA VAL A 67 -6.97 2.98 5.74
C VAL A 67 -7.36 1.78 4.87
N LEU A 68 -8.01 0.77 5.47
CA LEU A 68 -8.44 -0.40 4.73
C LEU A 68 -9.48 -0.05 3.67
N SER A 69 -10.44 0.82 4.01
CA SER A 69 -11.45 1.30 3.06
C SER A 69 -10.82 2.06 1.91
N LEU A 70 -9.85 2.93 2.21
CA LEU A 70 -9.13 3.68 1.20
C LEU A 70 -8.33 2.74 0.30
N ALA A 71 -7.66 1.76 0.89
CA ALA A 71 -6.88 0.77 0.13
C ALA A 71 -7.79 -0.01 -0.81
N GLY A 72 -8.97 -0.42 -0.34
CA GLY A 72 -9.92 -1.13 -1.18
C GLY A 72 -10.38 -0.28 -2.37
N ALA A 73 -10.69 1.00 -2.13
CA ALA A 73 -11.07 1.91 -3.19
C ALA A 73 -9.94 2.10 -4.20
N GLU A 74 -8.71 2.24 -3.72
CA GLU A 74 -7.54 2.41 -4.60
C GLU A 74 -7.31 1.18 -5.47
N VAL A 75 -7.46 -0.02 -4.89
CA VAL A 75 -7.32 -1.26 -5.67
C VAL A 75 -8.37 -1.31 -6.77
N ALA A 76 -9.61 -0.99 -6.46
CA ALA A 76 -10.69 -1.01 -7.44
C ALA A 76 -10.41 -0.05 -8.59
N LEU A 77 -10.04 1.20 -8.27
CA LEU A 77 -9.71 2.20 -9.29
C LEU A 77 -8.46 1.80 -10.07
N GLY A 78 -7.45 1.31 -9.37
CA GLY A 78 -6.19 0.91 -9.99
C GLY A 78 -6.36 -0.24 -10.96
N LEU A 79 -7.14 -1.25 -10.59
CA LEU A 79 -7.40 -2.39 -11.47
C LEU A 79 -8.19 -1.95 -12.70
N GLY A 80 -9.15 -1.03 -12.55
CA GLY A 80 -9.86 -0.48 -13.69
C GLY A 80 -8.92 0.23 -14.65
N LEU A 81 -8.03 1.04 -14.13
CA LEU A 81 -7.03 1.74 -14.94
C LEU A 81 -6.07 0.77 -15.62
N LEU A 82 -5.66 -0.28 -14.92
CA LEU A 82 -4.78 -1.29 -15.48
C LEU A 82 -5.43 -1.99 -16.68
N ILE A 83 -6.70 -2.33 -16.56
CA ILE A 83 -7.42 -2.98 -17.65
C ILE A 83 -7.49 -2.07 -18.86
N GLN A 84 -7.82 -0.79 -18.65
CA GLN A 84 -7.88 0.18 -19.75
C GLN A 84 -6.52 0.38 -20.40
N LEU A 85 -5.47 0.49 -19.59
CA LEU A 85 -4.13 0.70 -20.08
C LEU A 85 -3.68 -0.49 -20.93
N GLN A 86 -3.93 -1.70 -20.44
CA GLN A 86 -3.55 -2.90 -21.17
C GLN A 86 -4.29 -3.00 -22.51
N ARG A 87 -5.55 -2.60 -22.54
CA ARG A 87 -6.33 -2.62 -23.77
C ARG A 87 -5.81 -1.63 -24.80
N ARG A 88 -5.36 -0.46 -24.36
CA ARG A 88 -4.90 0.60 -25.26
C ARG A 88 -3.45 0.42 -25.71
N CYS A 89 -2.59 0.01 -24.78
CA CYS A 89 -1.15 0.01 -25.00
C CYS A 89 -0.56 -1.39 -25.17
N GLY A 90 -1.28 -2.41 -24.72
CA GLY A 90 -0.76 -3.77 -24.69
C GLY A 90 0.32 -3.98 -23.65
N SER A 91 0.58 -2.98 -22.79
CA SER A 91 1.63 -3.05 -21.78
C SER A 91 1.23 -2.24 -20.56
N LEU A 92 1.78 -2.61 -19.40
CA LEU A 92 1.59 -1.90 -18.14
C LEU A 92 2.78 -1.00 -17.80
N ASP A 93 3.70 -0.82 -18.72
CA ASP A 93 4.91 -0.03 -18.50
C ASP A 93 4.61 1.45 -18.63
N LEU A 94 4.99 2.23 -17.60
CA LEU A 94 4.79 3.66 -17.58
C LEU A 94 5.58 4.40 -18.67
N ASP A 95 6.70 3.83 -19.09
CA ASP A 95 7.50 4.44 -20.17
C ASP A 95 6.71 4.47 -21.48
N GLN A 96 5.85 3.48 -21.73
CA GLN A 96 4.98 3.50 -22.88
C GLN A 96 3.89 4.56 -22.78
N LEU A 97 3.43 4.85 -21.56
CA LEU A 97 2.51 5.96 -21.35
C LEU A 97 3.11 7.29 -21.78
N ASN A 98 4.38 7.49 -21.50
CA ASN A 98 5.08 8.70 -21.94
C ASN A 98 5.12 8.83 -23.44
N GLN A 99 5.26 7.73 -24.15
CA GLN A 99 5.23 7.74 -25.61
C GLN A 99 3.87 8.15 -26.15
N LEU A 100 2.80 7.76 -25.46
CA LEU A 100 1.45 8.13 -25.86
C LEU A 100 1.16 9.62 -25.68
N ARG A 101 1.85 10.25 -24.75
CA ARG A 101 1.63 11.68 -24.47
C ARG A 101 2.22 12.59 -25.53
N GLY A 102 3.10 12.09 -26.30
CA GLY A 102 3.70 12.93 -27.25
C GLY A 102 4.50 12.43 -28.28
#